data_297ceac9eb995e61d06035aa9f03f7ff
#
_entry.id   297ceac9eb995e61d06035aa9f03f7ff
#
_cell.length_a   1.000
_cell.length_b   1.000
_cell.length_c   1.000
_cell.angle_alpha   90.00
_cell.angle_beta   90.00
_cell.angle_gamma   90.00
#
_symmetry.space_group_name_H-M   'P 1'
#
loop_
_entity.id
_entity.type
_entity.pdbx_description
1 polymer ?
#
loop_
_entity_poly.entity_id
_entity_poly.type
_entity_poly.pdbx_seq_one_letter_code
_entity_poly.pdbx_strand_id
1 'polypeptide(L)'
;DRDYEDGLRYFQDKYPGTMAARIEFDPALSQRMYAAADMFLMPSKFEPCGLSQIIAMRYGTLPIVRETGGLKDTVIPYNEFTGEGTGFSFSNFNGDEMGDAVFRAARLFWDNRDAWNQLVTQAMSQDFSWTRSADKYLDLYFFMHPEIERPAAVVDEPVVCLLYTSDAA
;
A
#
# COMPACT_ATOMS: atom_id res chain seq x y z
N ASP A 1 -17.72 -12.04 -3.92
CA ASP A 1 -18.88 -12.27 -3.05
C ASP A 1 -20.04 -11.40 -3.56
N ARG A 2 -21.19 -12.06 -3.88
CA ARG A 2 -22.32 -11.38 -4.54
C ARG A 2 -22.94 -10.29 -3.67
N ASP A 3 -23.03 -10.50 -2.37
CA ASP A 3 -23.65 -9.52 -1.46
C ASP A 3 -22.88 -8.18 -1.47
N TYR A 4 -21.56 -8.25 -1.49
CA TYR A 4 -20.72 -7.04 -1.62
C TYR A 4 -20.82 -6.40 -3.01
N GLU A 5 -20.87 -7.21 -4.07
CA GLU A 5 -21.01 -6.70 -5.44
C GLU A 5 -22.34 -5.98 -5.63
N ASP A 6 -23.43 -6.58 -5.15
CA ASP A 6 -24.77 -5.99 -5.24
C ASP A 6 -24.88 -4.74 -4.35
N GLY A 7 -24.24 -4.75 -3.19
CA GLY A 7 -24.11 -3.57 -2.33
C GLY A 7 -23.40 -2.41 -3.02
N LEU A 8 -22.28 -2.68 -3.72
CA LEU A 8 -21.56 -1.65 -4.46
C LEU A 8 -22.38 -1.08 -5.62
N ARG A 9 -23.10 -1.92 -6.37
CA ARG A 9 -24.02 -1.46 -7.43
C ARG A 9 -25.16 -0.61 -6.87
N TYR A 10 -25.76 -1.04 -5.76
CA TYR A 10 -26.79 -0.27 -5.07
C TYR A 10 -26.31 1.13 -4.67
N PHE A 11 -25.11 1.23 -4.10
CA PHE A 11 -24.57 2.52 -3.69
C PHE A 11 -24.17 3.40 -4.88
N GLN A 12 -23.67 2.83 -5.98
CA GLN A 12 -23.47 3.57 -7.22
C GLN A 12 -24.75 4.22 -7.72
N ASP A 13 -25.86 3.47 -7.74
CA ASP A 13 -27.16 3.96 -8.18
C ASP A 13 -27.74 5.02 -7.21
N LYS A 14 -27.45 4.85 -5.92
CA LYS A 14 -27.88 5.80 -4.87
C LYS A 14 -27.10 7.11 -4.89
N TYR A 15 -25.84 7.08 -5.31
CA TYR A 15 -24.95 8.26 -5.32
C TYR A 15 -24.35 8.50 -6.72
N PRO A 16 -25.20 8.84 -7.71
CA PRO A 16 -24.76 9.04 -9.09
C PRO A 16 -23.79 10.23 -9.18
N GLY A 17 -22.72 10.06 -9.95
CA GLY A 17 -21.67 11.07 -10.11
C GLY A 17 -20.70 11.21 -8.94
N THR A 18 -20.98 10.57 -7.79
CA THR A 18 -20.09 10.55 -6.61
C THR A 18 -19.42 9.20 -6.45
N MET A 19 -20.11 8.12 -6.78
CA MET A 19 -19.60 6.76 -6.68
C MET A 19 -19.70 6.04 -8.02
N ALA A 20 -18.67 5.27 -8.37
CA ALA A 20 -18.67 4.33 -9.48
C ALA A 20 -18.16 2.96 -9.01
N ALA A 21 -18.87 1.89 -9.39
CA ALA A 21 -18.48 0.51 -9.11
C ALA A 21 -17.97 -0.15 -10.39
N ARG A 22 -16.75 -0.64 -10.36
CA ARG A 22 -16.14 -1.46 -11.41
C ARG A 22 -15.79 -2.82 -10.84
N ILE A 23 -16.60 -3.83 -11.21
CA ILE A 23 -16.50 -5.19 -10.70
C ILE A 23 -15.97 -6.07 -11.81
N GLU A 24 -14.72 -5.84 -12.15
CA GLU A 24 -14.02 -6.50 -13.27
C GLU A 24 -12.51 -6.54 -12.98
N PHE A 25 -11.80 -7.39 -13.69
CA PHE A 25 -10.34 -7.40 -13.67
C PHE A 25 -9.83 -6.59 -14.87
N ASP A 26 -9.36 -5.37 -14.59
CA ASP A 26 -8.78 -4.47 -15.59
C ASP A 26 -7.46 -3.87 -15.06
N PRO A 27 -6.30 -4.47 -15.43
CA PRO A 27 -4.99 -3.97 -15.00
C PRO A 27 -4.70 -2.54 -15.45
N ALA A 28 -5.13 -2.15 -16.64
CA ALA A 28 -4.89 -0.80 -17.17
C ALA A 28 -5.69 0.25 -16.40
N LEU A 29 -6.95 -0.06 -16.09
CA LEU A 29 -7.79 0.81 -15.26
C LEU A 29 -7.24 0.89 -13.84
N SER A 30 -6.81 -0.23 -13.24
CA SER A 30 -6.28 -0.24 -11.87
C SER A 30 -5.04 0.66 -11.72
N GLN A 31 -4.13 0.68 -12.69
CA GLN A 31 -2.96 1.58 -12.68
C GLN A 31 -3.38 3.06 -12.72
N ARG A 32 -4.39 3.39 -13.51
CA ARG A 32 -4.93 4.77 -13.56
C ARG A 32 -5.61 5.14 -12.24
N MET A 33 -6.30 4.20 -11.60
CA MET A 33 -6.95 4.41 -10.31
C MET A 33 -5.89 4.68 -9.22
N TYR A 34 -4.81 3.89 -9.16
CA TYR A 34 -3.70 4.18 -8.24
C TYR A 34 -3.08 5.57 -8.47
N ALA A 35 -2.90 5.96 -9.74
CA ALA A 35 -2.31 7.25 -10.05
C ALA A 35 -3.24 8.46 -9.79
N ALA A 36 -4.55 8.24 -9.78
CA ALA A 36 -5.54 9.32 -9.66
C ALA A 36 -6.15 9.46 -8.25
N ALA A 37 -5.98 8.44 -7.40
CA ALA A 37 -6.58 8.45 -6.08
C ALA A 37 -5.67 9.14 -5.05
N ASP A 38 -6.26 9.73 -4.03
CA ASP A 38 -5.54 10.21 -2.85
C ASP A 38 -5.42 9.11 -1.79
N MET A 39 -6.42 8.22 -1.70
CA MET A 39 -6.52 7.15 -0.70
C MET A 39 -6.90 5.84 -1.37
N PHE A 40 -6.35 4.74 -0.85
CA PHE A 40 -6.64 3.40 -1.31
C PHE A 40 -7.09 2.51 -0.14
N LEU A 41 -8.37 2.17 -0.10
CA LEU A 41 -8.94 1.33 0.96
C LEU A 41 -8.81 -0.16 0.62
N MET A 42 -8.13 -0.92 1.47
CA MET A 42 -7.92 -2.37 1.35
C MET A 42 -8.32 -3.11 2.64
N PRO A 43 -9.62 -3.32 2.87
CA PRO A 43 -10.15 -3.91 4.10
C PRO A 43 -10.18 -5.45 4.03
N SER A 44 -9.08 -6.06 3.65
CA SER A 44 -8.98 -7.51 3.45
C SER A 44 -9.22 -8.28 4.74
N LYS A 45 -10.06 -9.32 4.68
CA LYS A 45 -10.25 -10.26 5.79
C LYS A 45 -8.99 -11.09 6.02
N PHE A 46 -8.31 -11.45 4.95
CA PHE A 46 -7.03 -12.14 4.96
C PHE A 46 -6.21 -11.69 3.74
N GLU A 47 -4.93 -11.37 3.95
CA GLU A 47 -4.01 -10.96 2.88
C GLU A 47 -2.60 -11.42 3.23
N PRO A 48 -2.08 -12.49 2.61
CA PRO A 48 -0.76 -13.02 2.96
C PRO A 48 0.38 -12.04 2.66
N CYS A 49 0.34 -11.35 1.54
CA CYS A 49 1.39 -10.41 1.10
C CYS A 49 0.82 -9.04 0.76
N GLY A 50 -0.05 -8.99 -0.26
CA GLY A 50 -0.56 -7.77 -0.86
C GLY A 50 0.49 -7.03 -1.70
N LEU A 51 0.12 -6.72 -2.93
CA LEU A 51 0.93 -5.84 -3.80
C LEU A 51 0.25 -4.48 -3.99
N SER A 52 -1.08 -4.45 -3.92
CA SER A 52 -1.88 -3.28 -4.23
C SER A 52 -1.54 -2.08 -3.34
N GLN A 53 -1.30 -2.28 -2.04
CA GLN A 53 -0.89 -1.22 -1.12
C GLN A 53 0.51 -0.69 -1.44
N ILE A 54 1.43 -1.56 -1.88
CA ILE A 54 2.79 -1.17 -2.27
C ILE A 54 2.76 -0.35 -3.55
N ILE A 55 1.96 -0.79 -4.54
CA ILE A 55 1.74 -0.07 -5.79
C ILE A 55 1.10 1.30 -5.49
N ALA A 56 0.06 1.35 -4.67
CA ALA A 56 -0.59 2.59 -4.27
C ALA A 56 0.42 3.58 -3.65
N MET A 57 1.23 3.13 -2.68
CA MET A 57 2.28 3.96 -2.07
C MET A 57 3.27 4.50 -3.12
N ARG A 58 3.65 3.68 -4.10
CA ARG A 58 4.57 4.12 -5.16
C ARG A 58 3.98 5.22 -6.04
N TYR A 59 2.66 5.25 -6.22
CA TYR A 59 1.94 6.33 -6.93
C TYR A 59 1.61 7.54 -6.03
N GLY A 60 1.93 7.49 -4.74
CA GLY A 60 1.61 8.56 -3.79
C GLY A 60 0.19 8.47 -3.23
N THR A 61 -0.52 7.38 -3.48
CA THR A 61 -1.84 7.09 -2.94
C THR A 61 -1.70 6.40 -1.59
N LEU A 62 -2.20 7.02 -0.53
CA LEU A 62 -2.03 6.50 0.82
C LEU A 62 -2.97 5.32 1.10
N PRO A 63 -2.43 4.16 1.50
CA PRO A 63 -3.23 2.99 1.83
C PRO A 63 -3.91 3.12 3.19
N ILE A 64 -5.16 2.65 3.25
CA ILE A 64 -5.93 2.45 4.48
C ILE A 64 -6.21 0.94 4.54
N VAL A 65 -5.57 0.24 5.45
CA VAL A 65 -5.55 -1.22 5.43
C VAL A 65 -6.01 -1.84 6.75
N ARG A 66 -6.54 -3.06 6.68
CA ARG A 66 -6.66 -3.86 7.87
C ARG A 66 -5.30 -4.50 8.21
N GLU A 67 -4.96 -4.54 9.52
CA GLU A 67 -3.73 -5.15 10.03
C GLU A 67 -3.76 -6.68 9.94
N THR A 68 -3.48 -7.21 8.74
CA THR A 68 -3.41 -8.65 8.49
C THR A 68 -2.28 -8.97 7.52
N GLY A 69 -1.47 -10.00 7.81
CA GLY A 69 -0.37 -10.47 6.97
C GLY A 69 0.50 -9.33 6.44
N GLY A 70 0.82 -9.36 5.15
CA GLY A 70 1.69 -8.38 4.52
C GLY A 70 1.19 -6.93 4.55
N LEU A 71 -0.10 -6.69 4.77
CA LEU A 71 -0.60 -5.32 4.96
C LEU A 71 -0.06 -4.70 6.25
N LYS A 72 -0.04 -5.49 7.35
CA LYS A 72 0.55 -5.07 8.62
C LYS A 72 2.06 -4.87 8.53
N ASP A 73 2.73 -5.68 7.70
CA ASP A 73 4.19 -5.66 7.58
C ASP A 73 4.69 -4.49 6.70
N THR A 74 3.85 -4.00 5.79
CA THR A 74 4.25 -3.02 4.76
C THR A 74 3.69 -1.62 4.98
N VAL A 75 2.59 -1.48 5.70
CA VAL A 75 1.96 -0.17 5.97
C VAL A 75 2.20 0.23 7.42
N ILE A 76 2.96 1.31 7.60
CA ILE A 76 3.23 1.90 8.92
C ILE A 76 2.10 2.90 9.21
N PRO A 77 1.31 2.70 10.28
CA PRO A 77 0.23 3.63 10.63
C PRO A 77 0.76 5.03 10.91
N TYR A 78 0.06 6.04 10.40
CA TYR A 78 0.38 7.43 10.66
C TYR A 78 0.30 7.76 12.15
N ASN A 79 1.37 8.34 12.67
CA ASN A 79 1.45 8.85 14.04
C ASN A 79 1.34 10.38 14.00
N GLU A 80 0.25 10.93 14.53
CA GLU A 80 -0.02 12.38 14.54
C GLU A 80 0.96 13.19 15.39
N PHE A 81 1.66 12.55 16.35
CA PHE A 81 2.60 13.23 17.23
C PHE A 81 4.01 13.33 16.63
N THR A 82 4.42 12.33 15.84
CA THR A 82 5.75 12.31 15.20
C THR A 82 5.70 12.70 13.74
N GLY A 83 4.54 12.64 13.09
CA GLY A 83 4.38 12.82 11.66
C GLY A 83 4.88 11.64 10.81
N GLU A 84 5.26 10.54 11.44
CA GLU A 84 5.78 9.35 10.77
C GLU A 84 4.65 8.40 10.35
N GLY A 85 4.87 7.67 9.26
CA GLY A 85 3.96 6.66 8.75
C GLY A 85 4.01 6.53 7.23
N THR A 86 3.22 5.60 6.70
CA THR A 86 3.07 5.38 5.25
C THR A 86 1.62 5.17 4.83
N GLY A 87 0.69 5.25 5.78
CA GLY A 87 -0.74 5.05 5.55
C GLY A 87 -1.53 5.00 6.86
N PHE A 88 -2.69 4.38 6.81
CA PHE A 88 -3.58 4.23 7.97
C PHE A 88 -3.96 2.76 8.15
N SER A 89 -4.23 2.36 9.39
CA SER A 89 -4.63 0.98 9.66
C SER A 89 -5.75 0.89 10.68
N PHE A 90 -6.39 -0.28 10.70
CA PHE A 90 -7.35 -0.72 11.72
C PHE A 90 -7.16 -2.22 11.98
N SER A 91 -7.53 -2.69 13.17
CA SER A 91 -7.20 -4.05 13.60
C SER A 91 -8.32 -5.04 13.35
N ASN A 92 -9.54 -4.76 13.82
CA ASN A 92 -10.64 -5.71 13.75
C ASN A 92 -11.39 -5.64 12.42
N PHE A 93 -11.82 -6.80 11.93
CA PHE A 93 -12.61 -6.88 10.71
C PHE A 93 -14.06 -6.46 10.96
N ASN A 94 -14.28 -5.16 11.11
CA ASN A 94 -15.61 -4.54 11.29
C ASN A 94 -15.68 -3.17 10.60
N GLY A 95 -16.90 -2.71 10.37
CA GLY A 95 -17.17 -1.44 9.68
C GLY A 95 -16.83 -0.20 10.50
N ASP A 96 -16.90 -0.28 11.82
CA ASP A 96 -16.68 0.86 12.71
C ASP A 96 -15.21 1.27 12.73
N GLU A 97 -14.29 0.32 12.93
CA GLU A 97 -12.86 0.59 12.89
C GLU A 97 -12.37 0.97 11.50
N MET A 98 -12.91 0.33 10.46
CA MET A 98 -12.64 0.73 9.07
C MET A 98 -13.08 2.18 8.83
N GLY A 99 -14.28 2.54 9.27
CA GLY A 99 -14.83 3.90 9.14
C GLY A 99 -13.99 4.92 9.90
N ASP A 100 -13.53 4.60 11.12
CA ASP A 100 -12.62 5.44 11.88
C ASP A 100 -11.29 5.67 11.15
N ALA A 101 -10.69 4.63 10.60
CA ALA A 101 -9.45 4.76 9.83
C ALA A 101 -9.61 5.65 8.60
N VAL A 102 -10.71 5.49 7.85
CA VAL A 102 -11.07 6.36 6.72
C VAL A 102 -11.28 7.80 7.19
N PHE A 103 -11.97 8.00 8.32
CA PHE A 103 -12.21 9.33 8.87
C PHE A 103 -10.91 10.03 9.28
N ARG A 104 -9.99 9.33 9.95
CA ARG A 104 -8.68 9.87 10.33
C ARG A 104 -7.86 10.27 9.09
N ALA A 105 -7.87 9.46 8.04
CA ALA A 105 -7.22 9.77 6.78
C ALA A 105 -7.83 11.00 6.10
N ALA A 106 -9.15 11.04 5.99
CA ALA A 106 -9.87 12.16 5.40
C ALA A 106 -9.66 13.47 6.18
N ARG A 107 -9.65 13.39 7.51
CA ARG A 107 -9.38 14.55 8.37
C ARG A 107 -7.98 15.10 8.15
N LEU A 108 -6.96 14.26 8.10
CA LEU A 108 -5.60 14.71 7.80
C LEU A 108 -5.51 15.36 6.41
N PHE A 109 -6.17 14.75 5.41
CA PHE A 109 -6.19 15.25 4.05
C PHE A 109 -6.78 16.67 3.94
N TRP A 110 -7.89 16.94 4.63
CA TRP A 110 -8.59 18.21 4.58
C TRP A 110 -8.05 19.26 5.55
N ASP A 111 -7.66 18.87 6.77
CA ASP A 111 -7.32 19.80 7.83
C ASP A 111 -5.82 20.14 7.87
N ASN A 112 -4.95 19.25 7.38
CA ASN A 112 -3.49 19.45 7.40
C ASN A 112 -2.80 18.90 6.15
N ARG A 113 -2.87 19.67 5.08
CA ARG A 113 -2.32 19.30 3.77
C ARG A 113 -0.80 19.11 3.78
N ASP A 114 -0.09 19.86 4.60
CA ASP A 114 1.36 19.76 4.70
C ASP A 114 1.77 18.42 5.33
N ALA A 115 1.13 18.02 6.42
CA ALA A 115 1.35 16.72 7.03
C ALA A 115 0.93 15.57 6.09
N TRP A 116 -0.16 15.74 5.34
CA TRP A 116 -0.55 14.79 4.29
C TRP A 116 0.55 14.61 3.23
N ASN A 117 1.08 15.71 2.69
CA ASN A 117 2.12 15.69 1.67
C ASN A 117 3.44 15.09 2.19
N GLN A 118 3.78 15.32 3.46
CA GLN A 118 4.91 14.66 4.11
C GLN A 118 4.71 13.13 4.19
N LEU A 119 3.51 12.71 4.58
CA LEU A 119 3.16 11.29 4.64
C LEU A 119 3.21 10.63 3.26
N VAL A 120 2.72 11.30 2.22
CA VAL A 120 2.85 10.85 0.81
C VAL A 120 4.32 10.67 0.43
N THR A 121 5.17 11.63 0.78
CA THR A 121 6.61 11.55 0.49
C THR A 121 7.26 10.36 1.21
N GLN A 122 6.91 10.11 2.47
CA GLN A 122 7.40 8.95 3.24
C GLN A 122 6.93 7.63 2.60
N ALA A 123 5.66 7.55 2.18
CA ALA A 123 5.11 6.37 1.52
C ALA A 123 5.82 6.08 0.19
N MET A 124 6.03 7.10 -0.65
CA MET A 124 6.72 6.97 -1.94
C MET A 124 8.20 6.60 -1.80
N SER A 125 8.84 6.97 -0.70
CA SER A 125 10.26 6.68 -0.42
C SER A 125 10.52 5.25 0.09
N GLN A 126 9.46 4.47 0.36
CA GLN A 126 9.63 3.09 0.82
C GLN A 126 10.30 2.23 -0.24
N ASP A 127 11.33 1.52 0.17
CA ASP A 127 12.04 0.59 -0.69
C ASP A 127 11.51 -0.85 -0.50
N PHE A 128 10.82 -1.34 -1.51
CA PHE A 128 10.34 -2.72 -1.61
C PHE A 128 11.07 -3.50 -2.71
N SER A 129 12.28 -3.08 -3.08
CA SER A 129 13.07 -3.71 -4.13
C SER A 129 13.52 -5.14 -3.74
N TRP A 130 13.84 -5.90 -4.78
CA TRP A 130 14.48 -7.21 -4.63
C TRP A 130 15.86 -7.11 -3.99
N THR A 131 16.60 -6.03 -4.21
CA THR A 131 17.91 -5.78 -3.60
C THR A 131 17.81 -5.82 -2.08
N ARG A 132 16.85 -5.08 -1.50
CA ARG A 132 16.60 -5.10 -0.05
C ARG A 132 16.22 -6.49 0.47
N SER A 133 15.46 -7.26 -0.31
CA SER A 133 15.11 -8.63 0.06
C SER A 133 16.32 -9.55 -0.03
N ALA A 134 17.13 -9.42 -1.08
CA ALA A 134 18.36 -10.20 -1.26
C ALA A 134 19.35 -9.95 -0.11
N ASP A 135 19.51 -8.70 0.32
CA ASP A 135 20.39 -8.38 1.47
C ASP A 135 19.98 -9.11 2.74
N LYS A 136 18.68 -9.21 3.03
CA LYS A 136 18.18 -9.96 4.19
C LYS A 136 18.50 -11.46 4.09
N TYR A 137 18.43 -12.05 2.88
CA TYR A 137 18.84 -13.44 2.67
C TYR A 137 20.35 -13.60 2.83
N LEU A 138 21.14 -12.65 2.32
CA LEU A 138 22.60 -12.65 2.52
C LEU A 138 22.95 -12.55 4.00
N ASP A 139 22.31 -11.66 4.75
CA ASP A 139 22.50 -11.55 6.20
C ASP A 139 22.24 -12.89 6.92
N LEU A 140 21.19 -13.60 6.52
CA LEU A 140 20.88 -14.92 7.06
C LEU A 140 21.97 -15.94 6.72
N TYR A 141 22.44 -15.97 5.47
CA TYR A 141 23.48 -16.91 5.06
C TYR A 141 24.82 -16.65 5.78
N PHE A 142 25.24 -15.41 5.92
CA PHE A 142 26.44 -15.07 6.69
C PHE A 142 26.27 -15.33 8.18
N PHE A 143 25.09 -15.18 8.73
CA PHE A 143 24.78 -15.59 10.10
C PHE A 143 24.92 -17.12 10.29
N MET A 144 24.48 -17.90 9.31
CA MET A 144 24.60 -19.37 9.33
C MET A 144 26.03 -19.87 9.05
N HIS A 145 26.84 -19.06 8.37
CA HIS A 145 28.20 -19.37 7.95
C HIS A 145 29.19 -18.26 8.39
N PRO A 146 29.43 -18.14 9.71
CA PRO A 146 30.29 -17.07 10.25
C PRO A 146 31.76 -17.16 9.83
N GLU A 147 32.17 -18.32 9.29
CA GLU A 147 33.51 -18.54 8.71
C GLU A 147 33.69 -17.88 7.33
N ILE A 148 32.59 -17.43 6.69
CA ILE A 148 32.63 -16.77 5.38
C ILE A 148 32.56 -15.25 5.60
N GLU A 149 33.59 -14.53 5.16
CA GLU A 149 33.61 -13.07 5.24
C GLU A 149 32.65 -12.46 4.20
N ARG A 150 31.78 -11.54 4.65
CA ARG A 150 30.86 -10.83 3.74
C ARG A 150 31.67 -9.94 2.80
N PRO A 151 31.54 -10.11 1.46
CA PRO A 151 32.19 -9.22 0.51
C PRO A 151 31.69 -7.78 0.70
N ALA A 152 32.57 -6.80 0.52
CA ALA A 152 32.16 -5.39 0.54
C ALA A 152 31.02 -5.16 -0.50
N ALA A 153 30.02 -4.40 -0.10
CA ALA A 153 28.90 -4.11 -0.99
C ALA A 153 29.42 -3.53 -2.31
N VAL A 154 29.14 -4.21 -3.41
CA VAL A 154 29.35 -3.63 -4.73
C VAL A 154 28.30 -2.52 -4.87
N VAL A 155 28.75 -1.29 -5.01
CA VAL A 155 27.87 -0.16 -5.30
C VAL A 155 27.48 -0.28 -6.78
N ASP A 156 26.47 -1.11 -7.06
CA ASP A 156 25.87 -1.17 -8.38
C ASP A 156 24.98 0.05 -8.61
N GLU A 157 25.00 0.57 -9.83
CA GLU A 157 24.08 1.60 -10.27
C GLU A 157 22.62 1.16 -10.02
N PRO A 158 21.69 2.10 -9.76
CA PRO A 158 20.33 1.75 -9.41
C PRO A 158 19.71 0.90 -10.52
N VAL A 159 19.51 -0.37 -10.23
CA VAL A 159 18.68 -1.24 -11.08
C VAL A 159 17.28 -0.64 -11.08
N VAL A 160 16.92 0.00 -12.17
CA VAL A 160 15.53 0.44 -12.40
C VAL A 160 14.68 -0.82 -12.38
N CYS A 161 13.97 -1.04 -11.28
CA CYS A 161 13.05 -2.15 -11.16
C CYS A 161 11.91 -1.91 -12.15
N LEU A 162 12.03 -2.51 -13.33
CA LEU A 162 10.94 -2.58 -14.32
C LEU A 162 9.88 -3.54 -13.78
N LEU A 163 9.08 -3.09 -12.82
CA LEU A 163 7.82 -3.71 -12.49
C LEU A 163 6.90 -3.48 -13.69
N TYR A 164 6.72 -4.55 -14.47
CA TYR A 164 5.91 -4.61 -15.69
C TYR A 164 6.53 -4.00 -16.95
N THR A 165 7.30 -4.80 -17.66
CA THR A 165 7.37 -4.66 -19.12
C THR A 165 6.15 -5.35 -19.72
N SER A 166 5.48 -4.64 -20.62
CA SER A 166 4.25 -5.05 -21.33
C SER A 166 4.48 -6.12 -22.41
N ASP A 167 5.46 -7.00 -22.23
CA ASP A 167 5.81 -8.02 -23.23
C ASP A 167 5.46 -9.42 -22.69
N ALA A 168 4.16 -9.64 -22.47
CA ALA A 168 3.55 -10.97 -22.49
C ALA A 168 2.28 -10.87 -23.33
N ALA A 169 2.48 -10.90 -24.65
CA ALA A 169 1.41 -11.19 -25.59
C ALA A 169 1.19 -12.71 -25.66
#